data_2495e0495c79608b7274d2641d267c9d
#
_entry.id   2495e0495c79608b7274d2641d267c9d
#
_cell.length_a   1.000
_cell.length_b   1.000
_cell.length_c   1.000
_cell.angle_alpha   90.00
_cell.angle_beta   90.00
_cell.angle_gamma   90.00
#
_symmetry.space_group_name_H-M   'P 1'
#
loop_
_entity.id
_entity.type
_entity.pdbx_description
1 polymer ?
#
loop_
_entity_poly.entity_id
_entity_poly.type
_entity_poly.pdbx_seq_one_letter_code
_entity_poly.pdbx_strand_id
1 'polypeptide(L)'
;AAFADMVAGTFNGISADGAKLAPNASAASISILYVFVAMAFGLFLKKVKLEGLPKVILGIALIIAMLALGIMFPVYATKTTWIYVVFVYIFFASVTPMWLLKTPRDYLTTFLFIGMIVAAVIGVFVSNPTITTPAFVGFKSASGSYIFPTLFVTIACGAVSGFHSLVSSETSSKLVENEKDMLQVGYGSMLLESLLAILVIVIVGALPNLKASGVLDSTLANMALADTATPFTKFSAGVTGLVAQLGLPQSWGLCIMTMFVSALALTSLDAVARISRMSFQEFFEVEEGQEPSGLVKVLTNKYVSTIISLVCGYLLSLGGY
;
A
#
# COMPACT_ATOMS: atom_id res chain seq x y z
N ALA A 1 -2.57 -0.93 13.17
CA ALA A 1 -3.18 -2.26 13.15
C ALA A 1 -3.63 -2.64 11.74
N ALA A 2 -4.67 -2.02 11.16
CA ALA A 2 -5.27 -2.40 9.86
C ALA A 2 -4.27 -2.50 8.70
N PHE A 3 -3.39 -1.53 8.50
CA PHE A 3 -2.37 -1.59 7.44
C PHE A 3 -1.36 -2.73 7.64
N ALA A 4 -1.00 -3.04 8.88
CA ALA A 4 -0.09 -4.15 9.18
C ALA A 4 -0.75 -5.50 8.86
N ASP A 5 -2.02 -5.65 9.22
CA ASP A 5 -2.82 -6.84 8.90
C ASP A 5 -3.01 -7.00 7.39
N MET A 6 -3.25 -5.91 6.67
CA MET A 6 -3.34 -5.88 5.22
C MET A 6 -2.04 -6.35 4.56
N VAL A 7 -0.88 -5.79 4.96
CA VAL A 7 0.42 -6.19 4.42
C VAL A 7 0.69 -7.66 4.71
N ALA A 8 0.47 -8.10 5.95
CA ALA A 8 0.66 -9.50 6.32
C ALA A 8 -0.30 -10.44 5.54
N GLY A 9 -1.51 -9.98 5.25
CA GLY A 9 -2.47 -10.69 4.41
C GLY A 9 -2.01 -10.82 2.96
N THR A 10 -1.45 -9.75 2.37
CA THR A 10 -0.91 -9.79 0.99
C THR A 10 0.34 -10.67 0.88
N PHE A 11 1.10 -10.84 1.97
CA PHE A 11 2.31 -11.67 2.02
C PHE A 11 2.04 -13.12 2.43
N ASN A 12 0.80 -13.45 2.82
CA ASN A 12 0.46 -14.78 3.27
C ASN A 12 0.63 -15.82 2.15
N GLY A 13 1.80 -16.45 2.12
CA GLY A 13 2.16 -17.47 1.12
C GLY A 13 1.66 -18.87 1.43
N ILE A 14 1.03 -19.09 2.59
CA ILE A 14 0.52 -20.40 3.05
C ILE A 14 -0.93 -20.24 3.49
N SER A 15 -1.86 -20.84 2.76
CA SER A 15 -3.29 -20.84 3.12
C SER A 15 -3.52 -21.59 4.44
N ALA A 16 -4.70 -21.40 5.06
CA ALA A 16 -5.13 -22.13 6.26
C ALA A 16 -5.09 -23.66 6.06
N ASP A 17 -5.36 -24.12 4.84
CA ASP A 17 -5.31 -25.54 4.43
C ASP A 17 -3.90 -26.04 4.09
N GLY A 18 -2.85 -25.24 4.34
CA GLY A 18 -1.46 -25.58 4.02
C GLY A 18 -1.08 -25.43 2.55
N ALA A 19 -1.97 -24.96 1.67
CA ALA A 19 -1.69 -24.76 0.25
C ALA A 19 -0.74 -23.57 0.04
N LYS A 20 0.21 -23.74 -0.88
CA LYS A 20 1.19 -22.70 -1.24
C LYS A 20 0.57 -21.68 -2.21
N LEU A 21 0.57 -20.42 -1.84
CA LEU A 21 0.11 -19.29 -2.64
C LEU A 21 1.32 -18.58 -3.26
N ALA A 22 1.76 -19.06 -4.41
CA ALA A 22 2.97 -18.57 -5.09
C ALA A 22 2.93 -17.05 -5.38
N PRO A 23 1.83 -16.42 -5.85
CA PRO A 23 1.79 -14.98 -6.10
C PRO A 23 2.05 -14.14 -4.85
N ASN A 24 1.47 -14.53 -3.71
CA ASN A 24 1.66 -13.84 -2.44
C ASN A 24 3.09 -14.01 -1.91
N ALA A 25 3.63 -15.23 -2.00
CA ALA A 25 5.01 -15.52 -1.61
C ALA A 25 6.01 -14.74 -2.47
N SER A 26 5.78 -14.64 -3.77
CA SER A 26 6.59 -13.81 -4.67
C SER A 26 6.47 -12.32 -4.34
N ALA A 27 5.26 -11.83 -4.07
CA ALA A 27 5.06 -10.44 -3.66
C ALA A 27 5.79 -10.10 -2.35
N ALA A 28 5.81 -11.03 -1.39
CA ALA A 28 6.57 -10.89 -0.16
C ALA A 28 8.08 -10.78 -0.43
N SER A 29 8.62 -11.67 -1.27
CA SER A 29 10.03 -11.64 -1.67
C SER A 29 10.41 -10.34 -2.37
N ILE A 30 9.59 -9.90 -3.33
CA ILE A 30 9.79 -8.65 -4.05
C ILE A 30 9.79 -7.48 -3.06
N SER A 31 8.84 -7.44 -2.12
CA SER A 31 8.73 -6.34 -1.16
C SER A 31 9.91 -6.26 -0.20
N ILE A 32 10.48 -7.40 0.21
CA ILE A 32 11.73 -7.43 1.00
C ILE A 32 12.88 -6.88 0.16
N LEU A 33 13.08 -7.43 -1.04
CA LEU A 33 14.12 -6.95 -1.97
C LEU A 33 13.96 -5.45 -2.25
N TYR A 34 12.73 -5.00 -2.43
CA TYR A 34 12.37 -3.62 -2.69
C TYR A 34 12.87 -2.66 -1.61
N VAL A 35 12.76 -3.02 -0.33
CA VAL A 35 13.26 -2.22 0.79
C VAL A 35 14.79 -2.07 0.70
N PHE A 36 15.50 -3.17 0.54
CA PHE A 36 16.98 -3.14 0.48
C PHE A 36 17.51 -2.44 -0.77
N VAL A 37 16.91 -2.72 -1.92
CA VAL A 37 17.29 -2.08 -3.19
C VAL A 37 16.98 -0.58 -3.17
N ALA A 38 15.85 -0.17 -2.60
CA ALA A 38 15.53 1.25 -2.44
C ALA A 38 16.55 1.97 -1.53
N MET A 39 16.98 1.36 -0.43
CA MET A 39 18.05 1.92 0.40
C MET A 39 19.37 2.01 -0.35
N ALA A 40 19.77 0.96 -1.06
CA ALA A 40 20.99 0.97 -1.88
C ALA A 40 20.92 2.04 -2.98
N PHE A 41 19.76 2.19 -3.64
CA PHE A 41 19.51 3.22 -4.64
C PHE A 41 19.59 4.62 -4.04
N GLY A 42 19.04 4.85 -2.83
CA GLY A 42 19.15 6.13 -2.13
C GLY A 42 20.61 6.50 -1.80
N LEU A 43 21.39 5.52 -1.29
CA LEU A 43 22.82 5.73 -1.03
C LEU A 43 23.61 5.99 -2.32
N PHE A 44 23.28 5.31 -3.40
CA PHE A 44 23.90 5.49 -4.70
C PHE A 44 23.63 6.89 -5.26
N LEU A 45 22.36 7.35 -5.24
CA LEU A 45 21.98 8.68 -5.69
C LEU A 45 22.66 9.81 -4.90
N LYS A 46 22.88 9.59 -3.59
CA LYS A 46 23.61 10.55 -2.76
C LYS A 46 25.07 10.70 -3.19
N LYS A 47 25.71 9.63 -3.69
CA LYS A 47 27.10 9.65 -4.16
C LYS A 47 27.25 10.17 -5.59
N VAL A 48 26.34 9.80 -6.49
CA VAL A 48 26.52 9.97 -7.95
C VAL A 48 25.67 11.12 -8.50
N LYS A 49 24.79 11.77 -7.75
CA LYS A 49 23.94 12.89 -8.18
C LYS A 49 23.36 12.72 -9.60
N LEU A 50 22.79 11.53 -9.86
CA LEU A 50 22.11 11.25 -11.13
C LEU A 50 20.80 12.03 -11.18
N GLU A 51 20.61 12.81 -12.24
CA GLU A 51 19.38 13.59 -12.48
C GLU A 51 18.79 13.27 -13.86
N GLY A 52 17.50 13.53 -14.03
CA GLY A 52 16.81 13.37 -15.30
C GLY A 52 16.63 11.92 -15.77
N LEU A 53 16.73 11.72 -17.07
CA LEU A 53 16.44 10.45 -17.76
C LEU A 53 17.26 9.24 -17.25
N PRO A 54 18.59 9.34 -16.97
CA PRO A 54 19.34 8.19 -16.46
C PRO A 54 18.84 7.66 -15.11
N LYS A 55 18.36 8.54 -14.22
CA LYS A 55 17.76 8.16 -12.94
C LYS A 55 16.47 7.37 -13.13
N VAL A 56 15.63 7.80 -14.09
CA VAL A 56 14.38 7.10 -14.46
C VAL A 56 14.66 5.70 -15.01
N ILE A 57 15.59 5.60 -15.99
CA ILE A 57 15.96 4.32 -16.60
C ILE A 57 16.50 3.36 -15.56
N LEU A 58 17.38 3.82 -14.67
CA LEU A 58 17.93 3.00 -13.59
C LEU A 58 16.83 2.54 -12.64
N GLY A 59 15.90 3.42 -12.27
CA GLY A 59 14.75 3.08 -11.43
C GLY A 59 13.87 1.97 -12.03
N ILE A 60 13.52 2.09 -13.31
CA ILE A 60 12.73 1.09 -14.03
C ILE A 60 13.49 -0.24 -14.15
N ALA A 61 14.79 -0.20 -14.47
CA ALA A 61 15.63 -1.40 -14.56
C ALA A 61 15.70 -2.14 -13.21
N LEU A 62 15.83 -1.40 -12.09
CA LEU A 62 15.82 -1.98 -10.74
C LEU A 62 14.46 -2.64 -10.41
N ILE A 63 13.34 -2.01 -10.79
CA ILE A 63 12.01 -2.59 -10.59
C ILE A 63 11.87 -3.90 -11.34
N ILE A 64 12.26 -3.95 -12.62
CA ILE A 64 12.21 -5.15 -13.44
C ILE A 64 13.10 -6.26 -12.85
N ALA A 65 14.30 -5.91 -12.42
CA ALA A 65 15.21 -6.89 -11.79
C ALA A 65 14.64 -7.45 -10.49
N MET A 66 14.02 -6.60 -9.64
CA MET A 66 13.38 -7.04 -8.40
C MET A 66 12.18 -7.96 -8.67
N LEU A 67 11.35 -7.63 -9.68
CA LEU A 67 10.23 -8.48 -10.09
C LEU A 67 10.72 -9.86 -10.53
N ALA A 68 11.73 -9.91 -11.39
CA ALA A 68 12.31 -11.17 -11.88
C ALA A 68 12.87 -12.01 -10.72
N LEU A 69 13.69 -11.42 -9.85
CA LEU A 69 14.29 -12.10 -8.71
C LEU A 69 13.23 -12.60 -7.70
N GLY A 70 12.24 -11.80 -7.40
CA GLY A 70 11.20 -12.18 -6.43
C GLY A 70 10.26 -13.29 -6.93
N ILE A 71 10.03 -13.36 -8.25
CA ILE A 71 9.29 -14.46 -8.86
C ILE A 71 10.14 -15.75 -8.84
N MET A 72 11.46 -15.65 -9.03
CA MET A 72 12.36 -16.79 -8.99
C MET A 72 12.55 -17.38 -7.58
N PHE A 73 12.51 -16.54 -6.56
CA PHE A 73 12.77 -16.91 -5.15
C PHE A 73 11.61 -16.56 -4.22
N PRO A 74 10.45 -17.24 -4.32
CA PRO A 74 9.28 -16.95 -3.47
C PRO A 74 9.54 -17.39 -2.02
N VAL A 75 9.26 -16.50 -1.06
CA VAL A 75 9.35 -16.77 0.38
C VAL A 75 7.98 -17.13 0.95
N TYR A 76 7.84 -18.39 1.37
CA TYR A 76 6.61 -18.89 1.95
C TYR A 76 6.63 -18.75 3.48
N ALA A 77 5.71 -17.97 4.02
CA ALA A 77 5.48 -17.87 5.46
C ALA A 77 4.00 -17.62 5.75
N THR A 78 3.59 -17.86 6.99
CA THR A 78 2.21 -17.67 7.45
C THR A 78 1.93 -16.18 7.73
N LYS A 79 0.65 -15.80 7.73
CA LYS A 79 0.21 -14.44 8.05
C LYS A 79 0.77 -13.97 9.40
N THR A 80 0.75 -14.84 10.43
CA THR A 80 1.26 -14.50 11.77
C THR A 80 2.75 -14.18 11.76
N THR A 81 3.55 -14.96 11.04
CA THR A 81 4.99 -14.68 10.87
C THR A 81 5.20 -13.32 10.22
N TRP A 82 4.42 -13.01 9.17
CA TRP A 82 4.52 -11.73 8.49
C TRP A 82 4.11 -10.54 9.37
N ILE A 83 3.15 -10.70 10.27
CA ILE A 83 2.80 -9.66 11.25
C ILE A 83 4.04 -9.29 12.08
N TYR A 84 4.74 -10.27 12.65
CA TYR A 84 5.96 -9.99 13.42
C TYR A 84 7.05 -9.33 12.59
N VAL A 85 7.31 -9.83 11.38
CA VAL A 85 8.31 -9.25 10.47
C VAL A 85 7.97 -7.81 10.12
N VAL A 86 6.70 -7.51 9.85
CA VAL A 86 6.21 -6.16 9.54
C VAL A 86 6.39 -5.23 10.74
N PHE A 87 6.08 -5.66 11.97
CA PHE A 87 6.28 -4.83 13.16
C PHE A 87 7.75 -4.52 13.42
N VAL A 88 8.64 -5.50 13.24
CA VAL A 88 10.09 -5.27 13.30
C VAL A 88 10.55 -4.29 12.22
N TYR A 89 10.07 -4.48 10.99
CA TYR A 89 10.36 -3.56 9.90
C TYR A 89 9.92 -2.12 10.20
N ILE A 90 8.69 -1.93 10.71
CA ILE A 90 8.15 -0.60 11.04
C ILE A 90 8.99 0.10 12.11
N PHE A 91 9.49 -0.64 13.11
CA PHE A 91 10.38 -0.08 14.11
C PHE A 91 11.60 0.56 13.45
N PHE A 92 12.30 -0.18 12.58
CA PHE A 92 13.45 0.35 11.86
C PHE A 92 13.06 1.49 10.91
N ALA A 93 11.94 1.38 10.21
CA ALA A 93 11.45 2.40 9.29
C ALA A 93 11.11 3.72 10.02
N SER A 94 10.53 3.64 11.22
CA SER A 94 10.22 4.82 12.04
C SER A 94 11.46 5.54 12.54
N VAL A 95 12.52 4.81 12.89
CA VAL A 95 13.75 5.37 13.45
C VAL A 95 14.71 5.87 12.37
N THR A 96 14.69 5.25 11.18
CA THR A 96 15.59 5.58 10.06
C THR A 96 15.24 6.94 9.44
N PRO A 97 16.23 7.74 9.00
CA PRO A 97 15.99 9.00 8.31
C PRO A 97 15.17 8.79 7.01
N MET A 98 14.29 9.76 6.68
CA MET A 98 13.41 9.67 5.52
C MET A 98 14.16 9.54 4.19
N TRP A 99 15.27 10.26 4.03
CA TRP A 99 16.07 10.25 2.82
C TRP A 99 16.69 8.89 2.47
N LEU A 100 16.90 8.03 3.47
CA LEU A 100 17.55 6.73 3.28
C LEU A 100 16.56 5.65 2.84
N LEU A 101 15.38 5.61 3.45
CA LEU A 101 14.39 4.54 3.22
C LEU A 101 13.18 5.04 2.42
N LYS A 102 12.50 6.07 2.93
CA LYS A 102 11.20 6.49 2.40
C LYS A 102 11.33 7.13 1.02
N THR A 103 12.13 8.17 0.89
CA THR A 103 12.23 8.96 -0.35
C THR A 103 12.63 8.12 -1.58
N PRO A 104 13.68 7.26 -1.55
CA PRO A 104 14.03 6.43 -2.70
C PRO A 104 12.95 5.38 -3.02
N ARG A 105 12.31 4.84 -1.98
CA ARG A 105 11.25 3.86 -2.14
C ARG A 105 10.00 4.48 -2.77
N ASP A 106 9.56 5.63 -2.28
CA ASP A 106 8.40 6.34 -2.82
C ASP A 106 8.63 6.73 -4.28
N TYR A 107 9.86 7.14 -4.64
CA TYR A 107 10.25 7.41 -6.03
C TYR A 107 10.05 6.18 -6.93
N LEU A 108 10.52 5.00 -6.51
CA LEU A 108 10.33 3.76 -7.28
C LEU A 108 8.84 3.35 -7.31
N THR A 109 8.11 3.50 -6.20
CA THR A 109 6.67 3.19 -6.12
C THR A 109 5.86 4.04 -7.11
N THR A 110 6.26 5.28 -7.37
CA THR A 110 5.58 6.16 -8.32
C THR A 110 5.52 5.56 -9.72
N PHE A 111 6.59 4.90 -10.21
CA PHE A 111 6.57 4.23 -11.52
C PHE A 111 5.59 3.06 -11.55
N LEU A 112 5.55 2.27 -10.48
CA LEU A 112 4.59 1.18 -10.36
C LEU A 112 3.15 1.69 -10.35
N PHE A 113 2.91 2.79 -9.62
CA PHE A 113 1.60 3.42 -9.51
C PHE A 113 1.11 3.95 -10.84
N ILE A 114 1.93 4.73 -11.54
CA ILE A 114 1.59 5.26 -12.86
C ILE A 114 1.39 4.12 -13.86
N GLY A 115 2.29 3.12 -13.85
CA GLY A 115 2.19 1.94 -14.71
C GLY A 115 0.88 1.18 -14.50
N MET A 116 0.45 1.00 -13.25
CA MET A 116 -0.83 0.38 -12.91
C MET A 116 -2.02 1.19 -13.41
N ILE A 117 -2.04 2.50 -13.17
CA ILE A 117 -3.15 3.36 -13.65
C ILE A 117 -3.25 3.29 -15.17
N VAL A 118 -2.13 3.43 -15.87
CA VAL A 118 -2.10 3.35 -17.34
C VAL A 118 -2.57 1.99 -17.84
N ALA A 119 -2.08 0.89 -17.23
CA ALA A 119 -2.50 -0.45 -17.59
C ALA A 119 -4.00 -0.69 -17.31
N ALA A 120 -4.52 -0.18 -16.18
CA ALA A 120 -5.93 -0.27 -15.86
C ALA A 120 -6.80 0.54 -16.84
N VAL A 121 -6.42 1.77 -17.19
CA VAL A 121 -7.12 2.60 -18.17
C VAL A 121 -7.16 1.91 -19.53
N ILE A 122 -6.00 1.49 -20.05
CA ILE A 122 -5.91 0.79 -21.33
C ILE A 122 -6.75 -0.49 -21.30
N GLY A 123 -6.64 -1.27 -20.21
CA GLY A 123 -7.38 -2.50 -20.01
C GLY A 123 -8.90 -2.28 -20.04
N VAL A 124 -9.40 -1.23 -19.39
CA VAL A 124 -10.84 -0.88 -19.44
C VAL A 124 -11.28 -0.52 -20.85
N PHE A 125 -10.52 0.30 -21.59
CA PHE A 125 -10.87 0.68 -22.95
C PHE A 125 -10.82 -0.49 -23.94
N VAL A 126 -9.82 -1.36 -23.83
CA VAL A 126 -9.66 -2.53 -24.71
C VAL A 126 -10.72 -3.59 -24.42
N SER A 127 -10.96 -3.87 -23.13
CA SER A 127 -11.92 -4.88 -22.70
C SER A 127 -13.37 -4.44 -22.85
N ASN A 128 -13.64 -3.14 -22.80
CA ASN A 128 -14.98 -2.54 -22.75
C ASN A 128 -15.93 -3.32 -21.81
N PRO A 129 -15.55 -3.53 -20.52
CA PRO A 129 -16.26 -4.41 -19.63
C PRO A 129 -17.62 -3.83 -19.24
N THR A 130 -18.66 -4.66 -19.22
CA THR A 130 -20.00 -4.26 -18.80
C THR A 130 -20.11 -4.36 -17.28
N ILE A 131 -20.61 -3.31 -16.64
CA ILE A 131 -20.95 -3.33 -15.21
C ILE A 131 -22.23 -4.13 -15.04
N THR A 132 -22.14 -5.28 -14.39
CA THR A 132 -23.27 -6.20 -14.18
C THR A 132 -23.74 -6.23 -12.73
N THR A 133 -23.01 -5.59 -11.82
CA THR A 133 -23.46 -5.44 -10.43
C THR A 133 -24.65 -4.49 -10.35
N PRO A 134 -25.72 -4.82 -9.58
CA PRO A 134 -26.87 -3.95 -9.43
C PRO A 134 -26.49 -2.63 -8.75
N ALA A 135 -27.09 -1.53 -9.20
CA ALA A 135 -26.81 -0.19 -8.67
C ALA A 135 -27.21 -0.04 -7.19
N PHE A 136 -28.22 -0.78 -6.76
CA PHE A 136 -28.69 -0.80 -5.38
C PHE A 136 -29.10 -2.22 -4.97
N VAL A 137 -28.58 -2.68 -3.84
CA VAL A 137 -28.82 -4.05 -3.32
C VAL A 137 -29.68 -4.03 -2.07
N GLY A 138 -29.82 -2.88 -1.41
CA GLY A 138 -30.56 -2.71 -0.16
C GLY A 138 -29.80 -1.87 0.85
N PHE A 139 -30.38 -1.67 2.03
CA PHE A 139 -29.76 -0.88 3.11
C PHE A 139 -28.80 -1.70 3.98
N LYS A 140 -28.69 -3.00 3.75
CA LYS A 140 -27.83 -3.91 4.52
C LYS A 140 -26.92 -4.66 3.55
N SER A 141 -25.62 -4.67 3.85
CA SER A 141 -24.62 -5.41 3.10
C SER A 141 -24.74 -6.92 3.34
N ALA A 142 -24.23 -7.75 2.43
CA ALA A 142 -24.12 -9.20 2.61
C ALA A 142 -23.32 -9.57 3.87
N SER A 143 -22.35 -8.73 4.28
CA SER A 143 -21.60 -8.88 5.54
C SER A 143 -22.38 -8.49 6.80
N GLY A 144 -23.65 -8.09 6.67
CA GLY A 144 -24.51 -7.71 7.80
C GLY A 144 -24.40 -6.24 8.25
N SER A 145 -23.48 -5.48 7.70
CA SER A 145 -23.28 -4.06 8.01
C SER A 145 -24.34 -3.19 7.31
N TYR A 146 -24.83 -2.16 8.00
CA TYR A 146 -25.75 -1.19 7.40
C TYR A 146 -25.01 -0.17 6.54
N ILE A 147 -25.68 0.34 5.49
CA ILE A 147 -25.13 1.41 4.64
C ILE A 147 -24.79 2.64 5.50
N PHE A 148 -25.71 3.06 6.38
CA PHE A 148 -25.43 4.09 7.35
C PHE A 148 -25.22 3.47 8.74
N PRO A 149 -24.15 3.80 9.48
CA PRO A 149 -23.08 4.78 9.14
C PRO A 149 -21.91 4.18 8.35
N THR A 150 -21.80 2.86 8.17
CA THR A 150 -20.58 2.17 7.74
C THR A 150 -20.06 2.65 6.39
N LEU A 151 -20.94 2.70 5.36
CA LEU A 151 -20.53 3.16 4.03
C LEU A 151 -20.11 4.63 4.04
N PHE A 152 -20.84 5.49 4.77
CA PHE A 152 -20.52 6.91 4.86
C PHE A 152 -19.18 7.16 5.55
N VAL A 153 -18.88 6.43 6.62
CA VAL A 153 -17.56 6.50 7.30
C VAL A 153 -16.44 6.04 6.36
N THR A 154 -16.67 4.98 5.58
CA THR A 154 -15.69 4.48 4.62
C THR A 154 -15.44 5.49 3.49
N ILE A 155 -16.48 6.13 2.95
CA ILE A 155 -16.35 7.17 1.93
C ILE A 155 -15.70 8.43 2.51
N ALA A 156 -16.00 8.78 3.76
CA ALA A 156 -15.40 9.94 4.41
C ALA A 156 -13.88 9.87 4.50
N CYS A 157 -13.30 8.66 4.54
CA CYS A 157 -11.84 8.48 4.49
C CYS A 157 -11.22 9.07 3.21
N GLY A 158 -11.89 8.95 2.06
CA GLY A 158 -11.42 9.57 0.81
C GLY A 158 -11.69 11.07 0.71
N ALA A 159 -12.77 11.56 1.35
CA ALA A 159 -13.20 12.95 1.22
C ALA A 159 -12.58 13.89 2.28
N VAL A 160 -12.51 13.44 3.54
CA VAL A 160 -12.10 14.27 4.70
C VAL A 160 -11.22 13.47 5.69
N SER A 161 -10.31 12.67 5.17
CA SER A 161 -9.46 11.81 6.00
C SER A 161 -8.55 12.61 6.93
N GLY A 162 -8.65 12.33 8.23
CA GLY A 162 -7.70 12.84 9.21
C GLY A 162 -6.27 12.35 8.98
N PHE A 163 -6.12 11.14 8.43
CA PHE A 163 -4.80 10.62 8.05
C PHE A 163 -4.17 11.42 6.91
N HIS A 164 -4.93 11.79 5.88
CA HIS A 164 -4.42 12.63 4.79
C HIS A 164 -3.97 14.00 5.29
N SER A 165 -4.69 14.60 6.23
CA SER A 165 -4.28 15.89 6.82
C SER A 165 -2.97 15.77 7.60
N LEU A 166 -2.80 14.70 8.38
CA LEU A 166 -1.56 14.44 9.12
C LEU A 166 -0.37 14.17 8.18
N VAL A 167 -0.56 13.38 7.12
CA VAL A 167 0.50 13.15 6.12
C VAL A 167 0.85 14.44 5.39
N SER A 168 -0.14 15.27 5.08
CA SER A 168 0.07 16.56 4.43
C SER A 168 0.93 17.48 5.30
N SER A 169 0.58 17.67 6.57
CA SER A 169 1.28 18.57 7.49
C SER A 169 2.66 18.06 7.91
N GLU A 170 2.80 16.76 8.20
CA GLU A 170 4.03 16.22 8.79
C GLU A 170 5.02 15.65 7.78
N THR A 171 4.57 15.27 6.60
CA THR A 171 5.43 14.61 5.61
C THR A 171 5.52 15.40 4.32
N SER A 172 4.40 15.67 3.64
CA SER A 172 4.41 16.28 2.31
C SER A 172 4.89 17.72 2.35
N SER A 173 4.46 18.51 3.33
CA SER A 173 4.90 19.90 3.52
C SER A 173 6.41 20.05 3.71
N LYS A 174 7.05 19.03 4.31
CA LYS A 174 8.51 19.02 4.53
C LYS A 174 9.32 18.59 3.31
N LEU A 175 8.67 18.07 2.27
CA LEU A 175 9.33 17.58 1.04
C LEU A 175 9.13 18.51 -0.16
N VAL A 176 8.17 19.45 -0.08
CA VAL A 176 7.95 20.43 -1.13
C VAL A 176 9.01 21.53 -1.03
N GLU A 177 9.82 21.69 -2.07
CA GLU A 177 10.91 22.67 -2.12
C GLU A 177 10.45 24.06 -2.59
N ASN A 178 9.39 24.12 -3.40
CA ASN A 178 8.92 25.37 -4.00
C ASN A 178 7.40 25.53 -3.81
N GLU A 179 6.95 26.71 -3.42
CA GLU A 179 5.53 27.02 -3.26
C GLU A 179 4.71 26.82 -4.55
N LYS A 180 5.33 27.03 -5.73
CA LYS A 180 4.67 26.81 -7.02
C LYS A 180 4.25 25.37 -7.26
N ASP A 181 4.92 24.42 -6.63
CA ASP A 181 4.64 22.99 -6.76
C ASP A 181 3.49 22.53 -5.86
N MET A 182 3.09 23.36 -4.89
CA MET A 182 2.02 23.01 -3.93
C MET A 182 0.70 22.70 -4.62
N LEU A 183 0.34 23.43 -5.68
CA LEU A 183 -0.88 23.20 -6.43
C LEU A 183 -0.84 21.83 -7.14
N GLN A 184 0.29 21.50 -7.75
CA GLN A 184 0.46 20.22 -8.45
C GLN A 184 0.50 19.05 -7.47
N VAL A 185 1.19 19.20 -6.34
CA VAL A 185 1.28 18.16 -5.31
C VAL A 185 -0.06 17.95 -4.59
N GLY A 186 -0.74 19.01 -4.19
CA GLY A 186 -2.03 18.92 -3.49
C GLY A 186 -3.18 18.55 -4.42
N TYR A 187 -3.54 19.43 -5.34
CA TYR A 187 -4.69 19.26 -6.22
C TYR A 187 -4.45 18.20 -7.30
N GLY A 188 -3.25 18.12 -7.87
CA GLY A 188 -2.91 17.12 -8.88
C GLY A 188 -2.98 15.69 -8.35
N SER A 189 -2.51 15.44 -7.13
CA SER A 189 -2.63 14.12 -6.50
C SER A 189 -4.08 13.74 -6.20
N MET A 190 -4.92 14.71 -5.78
CA MET A 190 -6.36 14.49 -5.58
C MET A 190 -7.08 14.09 -6.88
N LEU A 191 -6.71 14.68 -8.02
CA LEU A 191 -7.28 14.28 -9.33
C LEU A 191 -6.87 12.85 -9.70
N LEU A 192 -5.61 12.45 -9.45
CA LEU A 192 -5.15 11.07 -9.68
C LEU A 192 -5.85 10.07 -8.76
N GLU A 193 -6.08 10.43 -7.51
CA GLU A 193 -6.85 9.62 -6.56
C GLU A 193 -8.30 9.43 -7.04
N SER A 194 -8.94 10.50 -7.51
CA SER A 194 -10.31 10.45 -8.07
C SER A 194 -10.37 9.56 -9.31
N LEU A 195 -9.40 9.66 -10.21
CA LEU A 195 -9.29 8.79 -11.38
C LEU A 195 -9.17 7.31 -10.96
N LEU A 196 -8.31 7.02 -9.99
CA LEU A 196 -8.14 5.68 -9.47
C LEU A 196 -9.44 5.16 -8.84
N ALA A 197 -10.17 5.99 -8.08
CA ALA A 197 -11.44 5.61 -7.47
C ALA A 197 -12.49 5.23 -8.54
N ILE A 198 -12.58 5.99 -9.62
CA ILE A 198 -13.47 5.68 -10.77
C ILE A 198 -13.06 4.34 -11.40
N LEU A 199 -11.77 4.12 -11.64
CA LEU A 199 -11.27 2.85 -12.19
C LEU A 199 -11.61 1.67 -11.28
N VAL A 200 -11.45 1.81 -9.97
CA VAL A 200 -11.80 0.77 -9.00
C VAL A 200 -13.29 0.42 -9.08
N ILE A 201 -14.17 1.42 -9.13
CA ILE A 201 -15.63 1.19 -9.24
C ILE A 201 -15.98 0.45 -10.53
N VAL A 202 -15.43 0.88 -11.67
CA VAL A 202 -15.66 0.25 -12.98
C VAL A 202 -15.16 -1.20 -12.97
N ILE A 203 -13.93 -1.42 -12.54
CA ILE A 203 -13.27 -2.74 -12.57
C ILE A 203 -13.97 -3.72 -11.61
N VAL A 204 -14.25 -3.30 -10.38
CA VAL A 204 -14.94 -4.16 -9.40
C VAL A 204 -16.38 -4.42 -9.81
N GLY A 205 -17.09 -3.43 -10.34
CA GLY A 205 -18.44 -3.57 -10.85
C GLY A 205 -18.55 -4.50 -12.07
N ALA A 206 -17.46 -4.63 -12.83
CA ALA A 206 -17.38 -5.51 -14.00
C ALA A 206 -16.85 -6.94 -13.69
N LEU A 207 -16.42 -7.23 -12.48
CA LEU A 207 -15.85 -8.54 -12.10
C LEU A 207 -16.73 -9.75 -12.50
N PRO A 208 -18.07 -9.74 -12.26
CA PRO A 208 -18.91 -10.85 -12.67
C PRO A 208 -18.94 -11.03 -14.21
N ASN A 209 -18.90 -9.94 -14.97
CA ASN A 209 -18.82 -9.97 -16.42
C ASN A 209 -17.46 -10.53 -16.90
N LEU A 210 -16.36 -10.12 -16.31
CA LEU A 210 -15.01 -10.64 -16.61
C LEU A 210 -14.89 -12.15 -16.33
N LYS A 211 -15.58 -12.66 -15.33
CA LYS A 211 -15.71 -14.10 -15.09
C LYS A 211 -16.54 -14.78 -16.17
N ALA A 212 -17.71 -14.23 -16.48
CA ALA A 212 -18.64 -14.82 -17.46
C ALA A 212 -18.05 -14.85 -18.88
N SER A 213 -17.25 -13.86 -19.26
CA SER A 213 -16.55 -13.78 -20.54
C SER A 213 -15.29 -14.65 -20.63
N GLY A 214 -14.92 -15.34 -19.56
CA GLY A 214 -13.71 -16.19 -19.51
C GLY A 214 -12.38 -15.43 -19.53
N VAL A 215 -12.42 -14.11 -19.39
CA VAL A 215 -11.22 -13.25 -19.34
C VAL A 215 -10.44 -13.50 -18.06
N LEU A 216 -11.14 -13.75 -16.97
CA LEU A 216 -10.56 -14.03 -15.68
C LEU A 216 -10.60 -15.54 -15.42
N ASP A 217 -9.45 -16.13 -15.06
CA ASP A 217 -9.39 -17.54 -14.69
C ASP A 217 -10.39 -17.87 -13.57
N SER A 218 -11.04 -19.03 -13.67
CA SER A 218 -12.12 -19.46 -12.77
C SER A 218 -11.68 -19.45 -11.30
N THR A 219 -10.44 -19.85 -11.02
CA THR A 219 -9.89 -19.88 -9.66
C THR A 219 -9.76 -18.47 -9.09
N LEU A 220 -9.19 -17.56 -9.86
CA LEU A 220 -8.99 -16.17 -9.47
C LEU A 220 -10.34 -15.43 -9.36
N ALA A 221 -11.26 -15.71 -10.27
CA ALA A 221 -12.62 -15.16 -10.26
C ALA A 221 -13.40 -15.60 -9.00
N ASN A 222 -13.33 -16.87 -8.65
CA ASN A 222 -14.01 -17.40 -7.45
C ASN A 222 -13.40 -16.79 -6.17
N MET A 223 -12.08 -16.65 -6.12
CA MET A 223 -11.39 -16.01 -5.00
C MET A 223 -11.77 -14.53 -4.86
N ALA A 224 -11.89 -13.80 -5.98
CA ALA A 224 -12.27 -12.39 -5.98
C ALA A 224 -13.77 -12.15 -5.68
N LEU A 225 -14.65 -13.05 -6.09
CA LEU A 225 -16.10 -12.94 -5.88
C LEU A 225 -16.56 -13.55 -4.55
N ALA A 226 -15.68 -14.19 -3.79
CA ALA A 226 -16.01 -14.70 -2.46
C ALA A 226 -16.44 -13.55 -1.53
N ASP A 227 -17.40 -13.82 -0.64
CA ASP A 227 -17.90 -12.85 0.34
C ASP A 227 -16.81 -12.39 1.31
N THR A 228 -15.83 -13.26 1.56
CA THR A 228 -14.65 -12.98 2.40
C THR A 228 -13.53 -12.24 1.67
N ALA A 229 -13.67 -11.99 0.36
CA ALA A 229 -12.64 -11.33 -0.44
C ALA A 229 -12.48 -9.86 -0.04
N THR A 230 -11.24 -9.46 0.23
CA THR A 230 -10.93 -8.06 0.54
C THR A 230 -11.13 -7.16 -0.69
N PRO A 231 -11.40 -5.86 -0.52
CA PRO A 231 -11.47 -4.92 -1.64
C PRO A 231 -10.24 -4.96 -2.54
N PHE A 232 -9.06 -5.14 -1.95
CA PHE A 232 -7.79 -5.25 -2.68
C PHE A 232 -7.70 -6.51 -3.54
N THR A 233 -8.18 -7.64 -3.04
CA THR A 233 -8.24 -8.90 -3.81
C THR A 233 -9.15 -8.73 -5.02
N LYS A 234 -10.31 -8.09 -4.84
CA LYS A 234 -11.26 -7.81 -5.93
C LYS A 234 -10.64 -6.92 -6.99
N PHE A 235 -10.02 -5.82 -6.58
CA PHE A 235 -9.36 -4.90 -7.49
C PHE A 235 -8.17 -5.55 -8.22
N SER A 236 -7.29 -6.23 -7.49
CA SER A 236 -6.12 -6.92 -8.07
C SER A 236 -6.53 -7.97 -9.10
N ALA A 237 -7.56 -8.76 -8.80
CA ALA A 237 -8.08 -9.75 -9.74
C ALA A 237 -8.66 -9.09 -10.99
N GLY A 238 -9.45 -8.02 -10.83
CA GLY A 238 -10.03 -7.30 -11.95
C GLY A 238 -8.97 -6.71 -12.88
N VAL A 239 -7.98 -5.99 -12.34
CA VAL A 239 -6.88 -5.44 -13.14
C VAL A 239 -6.08 -6.56 -13.81
N THR A 240 -5.82 -7.66 -13.09
CA THR A 240 -5.12 -8.83 -13.64
C THR A 240 -5.86 -9.40 -14.86
N GLY A 241 -7.20 -9.53 -14.79
CA GLY A 241 -8.01 -9.96 -15.92
C GLY A 241 -7.91 -9.02 -17.11
N LEU A 242 -8.01 -7.71 -16.89
CA LEU A 242 -7.88 -6.72 -17.95
C LEU A 242 -6.50 -6.73 -18.61
N VAL A 243 -5.44 -6.83 -17.81
CA VAL A 243 -4.04 -6.87 -18.29
C VAL A 243 -3.75 -8.18 -19.03
N ALA A 244 -4.41 -9.28 -18.67
CA ALA A 244 -4.31 -10.55 -19.39
C ALA A 244 -4.80 -10.44 -20.83
N GLN A 245 -5.81 -9.61 -21.11
CA GLN A 245 -6.25 -9.32 -22.48
C GLN A 245 -5.21 -8.55 -23.31
N LEU A 246 -4.29 -7.85 -22.64
CA LEU A 246 -3.15 -7.19 -23.30
C LEU A 246 -1.99 -8.16 -23.59
N GLY A 247 -2.15 -9.47 -23.31
CA GLY A 247 -1.19 -10.51 -23.59
C GLY A 247 -0.25 -10.88 -22.44
N LEU A 248 -0.42 -10.33 -21.25
CA LEU A 248 0.37 -10.69 -20.07
C LEU A 248 -0.23 -11.92 -19.35
N PRO A 249 0.58 -12.91 -18.92
CA PRO A 249 0.11 -14.04 -18.13
C PRO A 249 -0.56 -13.57 -16.83
N GLN A 250 -1.71 -14.14 -16.45
CA GLN A 250 -2.46 -13.76 -15.26
C GLN A 250 -1.65 -13.90 -13.96
N SER A 251 -0.77 -14.91 -13.88
CA SER A 251 0.12 -15.10 -12.73
C SER A 251 1.07 -13.91 -12.51
N TRP A 252 1.60 -13.34 -13.59
CA TRP A 252 2.44 -12.14 -13.52
C TRP A 252 1.63 -10.90 -13.16
N GLY A 253 0.47 -10.72 -13.78
CA GLY A 253 -0.44 -9.64 -13.46
C GLY A 253 -0.83 -9.63 -11.97
N LEU A 254 -1.19 -10.79 -11.43
CA LEU A 254 -1.53 -10.92 -10.02
C LEU A 254 -0.33 -10.61 -9.10
N CYS A 255 0.86 -11.10 -9.43
CA CYS A 255 2.08 -10.84 -8.67
C CYS A 255 2.41 -9.34 -8.63
N ILE A 256 2.36 -8.65 -9.79
CA ILE A 256 2.60 -7.21 -9.89
C ILE A 256 1.55 -6.42 -9.08
N MET A 257 0.28 -6.80 -9.18
CA MET A 257 -0.80 -6.12 -8.44
C MET A 257 -0.69 -6.33 -6.93
N THR A 258 -0.39 -7.56 -6.49
CA THR A 258 -0.18 -7.85 -5.07
C THR A 258 1.03 -7.08 -4.51
N MET A 259 2.12 -7.03 -5.26
CA MET A 259 3.28 -6.22 -4.92
C MET A 259 2.93 -4.72 -4.84
N PHE A 260 2.17 -4.21 -5.79
CA PHE A 260 1.74 -2.82 -5.81
C PHE A 260 0.93 -2.45 -4.56
N VAL A 261 -0.09 -3.26 -4.24
CA VAL A 261 -0.91 -3.06 -3.04
C VAL A 261 -0.06 -3.13 -1.78
N SER A 262 0.87 -4.08 -1.69
CA SER A 262 1.78 -4.19 -0.54
C SER A 262 2.73 -3.01 -0.42
N ALA A 263 3.25 -2.48 -1.53
CA ALA A 263 4.11 -1.30 -1.54
C ALA A 263 3.38 -0.06 -1.05
N LEU A 264 2.13 0.17 -1.49
CA LEU A 264 1.28 1.26 -1.00
C LEU A 264 0.98 1.12 0.50
N ALA A 265 0.62 -0.08 0.94
CA ALA A 265 0.32 -0.34 2.34
C ALA A 265 1.56 -0.14 3.24
N LEU A 266 2.75 -0.57 2.79
CA LEU A 266 4.01 -0.34 3.50
C LEU A 266 4.35 1.16 3.58
N THR A 267 4.18 1.91 2.49
CA THR A 267 4.42 3.36 2.49
C THR A 267 3.50 4.08 3.49
N SER A 268 2.22 3.71 3.50
CA SER A 268 1.26 4.25 4.47
C SER A 268 1.63 3.88 5.90
N LEU A 269 2.05 2.63 6.11
CA LEU A 269 2.44 2.11 7.42
C LEU A 269 3.67 2.83 8.00
N ASP A 270 4.66 3.14 7.16
CA ASP A 270 5.83 3.93 7.56
C ASP A 270 5.45 5.35 7.96
N ALA A 271 4.53 5.97 7.22
CA ALA A 271 4.02 7.29 7.55
C ALA A 271 3.27 7.28 8.89
N VAL A 272 2.32 6.34 9.07
CA VAL A 272 1.56 6.18 10.33
C VAL A 272 2.48 6.00 11.53
N ALA A 273 3.49 5.13 11.43
CA ALA A 273 4.40 4.87 12.53
C ALA A 273 5.21 6.11 12.95
N ARG A 274 5.63 6.93 11.96
CA ARG A 274 6.33 8.19 12.23
C ARG A 274 5.42 9.22 12.87
N ILE A 275 4.22 9.40 12.31
CA ILE A 275 3.21 10.32 12.81
C ILE A 275 2.84 9.95 14.25
N SER A 276 2.51 8.68 14.52
CA SER A 276 2.18 8.21 15.87
C SER A 276 3.30 8.48 16.88
N ARG A 277 4.56 8.26 16.47
CA ARG A 277 5.71 8.60 17.32
C ARG A 277 5.80 10.09 17.57
N MET A 278 5.67 10.93 16.53
CA MET A 278 5.78 12.39 16.66
C MET A 278 4.67 12.93 17.53
N SER A 279 3.42 12.55 17.30
CA SER A 279 2.27 12.97 18.11
C SER A 279 2.43 12.51 19.58
N PHE A 280 2.99 11.30 19.81
CA PHE A 280 3.27 10.85 21.16
C PHE A 280 4.37 11.69 21.84
N GLN A 281 5.41 12.09 21.11
CA GLN A 281 6.47 12.95 21.62
C GLN A 281 5.95 14.36 21.93
N GLU A 282 5.16 14.94 21.02
CA GLU A 282 4.54 16.27 21.17
C GLU A 282 3.61 16.33 22.38
N PHE A 283 2.88 15.24 22.68
CA PHE A 283 2.00 15.18 23.86
C PHE A 283 2.76 15.36 25.20
N PHE A 284 4.04 14.98 25.26
CA PHE A 284 4.90 15.11 26.44
C PHE A 284 5.91 16.25 26.30
N GLU A 285 5.81 17.07 25.26
CA GLU A 285 6.71 18.20 25.05
C GLU A 285 6.48 19.27 26.13
N VAL A 286 7.54 19.79 26.69
CA VAL A 286 7.50 20.81 27.76
C VAL A 286 7.71 22.17 27.11
N GLU A 287 7.04 23.21 27.64
CA GLU A 287 7.17 24.59 27.15
C GLU A 287 8.63 25.08 27.15
N GLU A 288 8.98 25.91 26.17
CA GLU A 288 10.30 26.48 26.01
C GLU A 288 10.74 27.21 27.32
N GLY A 289 11.83 26.73 27.90
CA GLY A 289 12.43 27.29 29.11
C GLY A 289 12.28 26.43 30.38
N GLN A 290 11.56 25.29 30.33
CA GLN A 290 11.50 24.34 31.43
C GLN A 290 12.41 23.14 31.16
N GLU A 291 13.20 22.70 32.13
CA GLU A 291 13.97 21.45 31.99
C GLU A 291 13.02 20.24 32.07
N PRO A 292 13.00 19.36 31.06
CA PRO A 292 12.14 18.19 31.07
C PRO A 292 12.55 17.23 32.20
N SER A 293 11.58 16.77 32.97
CA SER A 293 11.75 15.75 34.01
C SER A 293 12.43 14.50 33.42
N GLY A 294 13.15 13.75 34.21
CA GLY A 294 13.82 12.51 33.77
C GLY A 294 12.88 11.53 33.10
N LEU A 295 11.64 11.42 33.54
CA LEU A 295 10.61 10.58 32.96
C LEU A 295 10.18 11.12 31.57
N VAL A 296 10.02 12.44 31.42
CA VAL A 296 9.70 13.08 30.14
C VAL A 296 10.82 12.85 29.13
N LYS A 297 12.10 12.97 29.51
CA LYS A 297 13.26 12.67 28.66
C LYS A 297 13.23 11.23 28.13
N VAL A 298 12.78 10.28 28.94
CA VAL A 298 12.65 8.88 28.53
C VAL A 298 11.47 8.71 27.56
N LEU A 299 10.32 9.28 27.84
CA LEU A 299 9.11 9.16 26.99
C LEU A 299 9.27 9.89 25.66
N THR A 300 9.98 11.01 25.61
CA THR A 300 10.26 11.76 24.36
C THR A 300 11.42 11.17 23.56
N ASN A 301 12.12 10.16 24.09
CA ASN A 301 13.16 9.47 23.33
C ASN A 301 12.56 8.74 22.14
N LYS A 302 13.12 8.96 20.94
CA LYS A 302 12.57 8.43 19.68
C LYS A 302 12.43 6.90 19.64
N TYR A 303 13.29 6.17 20.36
CA TYR A 303 13.21 4.70 20.42
C TYR A 303 12.08 4.24 21.34
N VAL A 304 11.98 4.85 22.53
CA VAL A 304 10.95 4.52 23.52
C VAL A 304 9.56 4.87 23.00
N SER A 305 9.38 6.08 22.47
CA SER A 305 8.10 6.51 21.89
C SER A 305 7.67 5.64 20.71
N THR A 306 8.63 5.20 19.86
CA THR A 306 8.33 4.25 18.78
C THR A 306 7.86 2.90 19.33
N ILE A 307 8.55 2.34 20.32
CA ILE A 307 8.18 1.06 20.94
C ILE A 307 6.78 1.15 21.55
N ILE A 308 6.48 2.19 22.30
CA ILE A 308 5.17 2.37 22.94
C ILE A 308 4.06 2.44 21.85
N SER A 309 4.26 3.26 20.82
CA SER A 309 3.30 3.39 19.71
C SER A 309 3.08 2.06 18.98
N LEU A 310 4.15 1.27 18.77
CA LEU A 310 4.05 -0.03 18.11
C LEU A 310 3.37 -1.09 18.99
N VAL A 311 3.65 -1.10 20.30
CA VAL A 311 2.97 -2.00 21.24
C VAL A 311 1.48 -1.71 21.28
N CYS A 312 1.07 -0.44 21.36
CA CYS A 312 -0.34 -0.06 21.28
C CYS A 312 -0.96 -0.52 19.94
N GLY A 313 -0.27 -0.29 18.82
CA GLY A 313 -0.72 -0.73 17.51
C GLY A 313 -0.84 -2.27 17.39
N TYR A 314 0.08 -3.02 18.01
CA TYR A 314 0.04 -4.48 18.04
C TYR A 314 -1.12 -5.01 18.89
N LEU A 315 -1.34 -4.43 20.07
CA LEU A 315 -2.47 -4.80 20.93
C LEU A 315 -3.83 -4.56 20.23
N LEU A 316 -3.96 -3.45 19.51
CA LEU A 316 -5.13 -3.17 18.69
C LEU A 316 -5.30 -4.20 17.56
N SER A 317 -4.20 -4.62 16.94
CA SER A 317 -4.23 -5.67 15.90
C SER A 317 -4.70 -7.03 16.44
N LEU A 318 -4.31 -7.38 17.69
CA LEU A 318 -4.80 -8.60 18.35
C LEU A 318 -6.29 -8.52 18.72
N GLY A 319 -6.78 -7.33 19.01
CA GLY A 319 -8.19 -7.07 19.30
C GLY A 319 -9.12 -7.10 18.07
N GLY A 320 -8.55 -7.27 16.85
CA GLY A 320 -9.32 -7.29 15.60
C GLY A 320 -9.77 -5.91 15.12
N TYR A 321 -9.11 -4.82 15.56
CA TYR A 321 -9.38 -3.44 15.16
C TYR A 321 -8.38 -2.90 14.15
#